data_d38129d0a41b4a51bb7194794efdcce4
#
_entry.id   d38129d0a41b4a51bb7194794efdcce4
#
_cell.length_a   1.000
_cell.length_b   1.000
_cell.length_c   1.000
_cell.angle_alpha   90.00
_cell.angle_beta   90.00
_cell.angle_gamma   90.00
#
_symmetry.space_group_name_H-M   'P 1'
#
loop_
_entity.id
_entity.type
_entity.pdbx_description
1 polymer ?
#
loop_
_entity_poly.entity_id
_entity_poly.type
_entity_poly.pdbx_seq_one_letter_code
_entity_poly.pdbx_strand_id
1 'polypeptide(L)'
;LKKNKNINFLIKEHPSADLYSELGVINEILRGLDCEHLLLKDDVHSLTVLNEFDVVITCGGTIGQEFLYKGKPVVLGAKPPYSGFGFTIEPKTRYEYESLMSKGIEKLPLLTSEQKEMVNKVIYHDFVLLDNYSDDLEIGGQRFYMGRDFEYDKFYEEILKYNDTSLNNQKIYKLLSKFISSDNKHLLKDNNE
;
A
#
# COMPACT_ATOMS: atom_id res chain seq x y z
N LEU A 1 7.15 16.47 -14.53
CA LEU A 1 8.47 16.96 -14.10
C LEU A 1 8.87 18.26 -14.82
N LYS A 2 9.07 18.27 -16.13
CA LYS A 2 9.57 19.47 -16.89
C LYS A 2 8.80 20.78 -16.66
N LYS A 3 7.53 20.71 -16.25
CA LYS A 3 6.67 21.90 -16.06
C LYS A 3 6.72 22.48 -14.65
N ASN A 4 7.32 21.79 -13.70
CA ASN A 4 7.30 22.13 -12.27
C ASN A 4 8.71 22.50 -11.80
N LYS A 5 9.19 23.67 -12.17
CA LYS A 5 10.55 24.13 -11.84
C LYS A 5 10.78 24.41 -10.35
N ASN A 6 9.70 24.55 -9.57
CA ASN A 6 9.77 24.87 -8.13
C ASN A 6 9.52 23.64 -7.24
N ILE A 7 9.46 22.44 -7.83
CA ILE A 7 9.19 21.20 -7.09
C ILE A 7 10.42 20.30 -7.17
N ASN A 8 10.90 19.88 -6.03
CA ASN A 8 11.94 18.86 -5.93
C ASN A 8 11.28 17.49 -6.01
N PHE A 9 11.64 16.70 -7.02
CA PHE A 9 11.14 15.35 -7.17
C PHE A 9 12.14 14.35 -6.63
N LEU A 10 11.68 13.56 -5.66
CA LEU A 10 12.37 12.37 -5.21
C LEU A 10 11.67 11.15 -5.79
N ILE A 11 12.41 10.30 -6.44
CA ILE A 11 11.89 9.09 -7.07
C ILE A 11 12.48 7.90 -6.37
N LYS A 12 11.65 6.95 -5.99
CA LYS A 12 12.08 5.67 -5.43
C LYS A 12 11.46 4.53 -6.24
N GLU A 13 12.30 3.63 -6.70
CA GLU A 13 11.88 2.40 -7.34
C GLU A 13 11.21 1.47 -6.31
N HIS A 14 10.25 0.66 -6.75
CA HIS A 14 9.59 -0.26 -5.85
C HIS A 14 10.59 -1.34 -5.37
N PRO A 15 10.61 -1.70 -4.07
CA PRO A 15 11.55 -2.70 -3.57
C PRO A 15 11.49 -4.07 -4.27
N SER A 16 10.35 -4.39 -4.86
CA SER A 16 10.14 -5.64 -5.61
C SER A 16 10.20 -5.45 -7.14
N ALA A 17 10.82 -4.39 -7.63
CA ALA A 17 10.92 -4.12 -9.07
C ALA A 17 11.62 -5.25 -9.83
N ASP A 18 12.58 -5.93 -9.20
CA ASP A 18 13.26 -7.11 -9.74
C ASP A 18 12.29 -8.28 -9.98
N LEU A 19 11.33 -8.49 -9.09
CA LEU A 19 10.33 -9.56 -9.20
C LEU A 19 9.38 -9.35 -10.39
N TYR A 20 9.15 -8.08 -10.75
CA TYR A 20 8.29 -7.71 -11.88
C TYR A 20 9.07 -7.48 -13.17
N SER A 21 10.40 -7.75 -13.17
CA SER A 21 11.30 -7.44 -14.30
C SER A 21 11.32 -5.97 -14.69
N GLU A 22 11.15 -5.09 -13.71
CA GLU A 22 11.10 -3.63 -13.86
C GLU A 22 12.38 -2.92 -13.40
N LEU A 23 13.41 -3.67 -13.01
CA LEU A 23 14.70 -3.09 -12.61
C LEU A 23 15.29 -2.22 -13.73
N GLY A 24 15.62 -0.97 -13.38
CA GLY A 24 16.22 -0.02 -14.30
C GLY A 24 15.23 0.70 -15.24
N VAL A 25 13.96 0.33 -15.28
CA VAL A 25 12.92 1.00 -16.11
C VAL A 25 12.81 2.48 -15.72
N ILE A 26 12.85 2.80 -14.45
CA ILE A 26 12.84 4.19 -13.97
C ILE A 26 14.05 4.96 -14.52
N ASN A 27 15.24 4.39 -14.46
CA ASN A 27 16.45 4.99 -15.00
C ASN A 27 16.35 5.24 -16.50
N GLU A 28 15.76 4.34 -17.28
CA GLU A 28 15.53 4.51 -18.70
C GLU A 28 14.57 5.66 -19.00
N ILE A 29 13.45 5.72 -18.28
CA ILE A 29 12.45 6.79 -18.40
C ILE A 29 13.08 8.15 -18.06
N LEU A 30 13.87 8.21 -16.98
CA LEU A 30 14.47 9.46 -16.51
C LEU A 30 15.62 9.95 -17.41
N ARG A 31 16.32 9.06 -18.08
CA ARG A 31 17.46 9.39 -18.95
C ARG A 31 17.08 10.35 -20.07
N GLY A 32 15.84 10.36 -20.52
CA GLY A 32 15.32 11.28 -21.53
C GLY A 32 14.70 12.57 -20.99
N LEU A 33 14.71 12.76 -19.65
CA LEU A 33 14.08 13.91 -19.01
C LEU A 33 15.14 14.93 -18.57
N ASP A 34 15.04 16.12 -19.16
CA ASP A 34 15.79 17.29 -18.72
C ASP A 34 15.04 17.98 -17.57
N CYS A 35 15.18 17.42 -16.34
CA CYS A 35 14.56 17.95 -15.13
C CYS A 35 15.37 17.53 -13.89
N GLU A 36 15.39 18.40 -12.91
CA GLU A 36 16.00 18.07 -11.62
C GLU A 36 15.15 17.02 -10.90
N HIS A 37 15.79 15.93 -10.54
CA HIS A 37 15.20 14.85 -9.73
C HIS A 37 16.31 14.14 -8.98
N LEU A 38 15.94 13.54 -7.88
CA LEU A 38 16.81 12.67 -7.10
C LEU A 38 16.24 11.25 -7.11
N LEU A 39 17.02 10.30 -7.61
CA LEU A 39 16.68 8.89 -7.47
C LEU A 39 17.21 8.38 -6.13
N LEU A 40 16.31 7.94 -5.26
CA LEU A 40 16.68 7.32 -3.99
C LEU A 40 17.32 5.96 -4.21
N LYS A 41 18.37 5.69 -3.45
CA LYS A 41 18.98 4.36 -3.41
C LYS A 41 18.04 3.37 -2.69
N ASP A 42 18.16 2.10 -3.04
CA ASP A 42 17.31 1.04 -2.51
C ASP A 42 17.44 0.84 -1.00
N ASP A 43 18.61 1.13 -0.44
CA ASP A 43 18.91 1.02 0.99
C ASP A 43 18.29 2.13 1.85
N VAL A 44 17.76 3.20 1.24
CA VAL A 44 17.08 4.27 1.97
C VAL A 44 15.66 3.87 2.30
N HIS A 45 15.38 3.66 3.58
CA HIS A 45 14.03 3.32 4.04
C HIS A 45 13.07 4.50 3.87
N SER A 46 11.86 4.24 3.37
CA SER A 46 10.84 5.26 3.09
C SER A 46 10.50 6.12 4.31
N LEU A 47 10.44 5.51 5.51
CA LEU A 47 10.16 6.21 6.76
C LEU A 47 11.21 7.26 7.11
N THR A 48 12.47 7.08 6.69
CA THR A 48 13.55 8.04 6.96
C THR A 48 13.29 9.38 6.29
N VAL A 49 12.65 9.35 5.13
CA VAL A 49 12.38 10.55 4.32
C VAL A 49 10.96 11.09 4.47
N LEU A 50 10.11 10.37 5.19
CA LEU A 50 8.68 10.71 5.33
C LEU A 50 8.44 12.15 5.82
N ASN A 51 9.27 12.64 6.72
CA ASN A 51 9.12 13.98 7.31
C ASN A 51 9.59 15.10 6.36
N GLU A 52 10.47 14.79 5.43
CA GLU A 52 11.12 15.74 4.52
C GLU A 52 10.27 16.09 3.29
N PHE A 53 9.19 15.32 3.04
CA PHE A 53 8.37 15.50 1.84
C PHE A 53 6.96 15.96 2.18
N ASP A 54 6.42 16.82 1.32
CA ASP A 54 5.09 17.42 1.49
C ASP A 54 3.98 16.55 0.90
N VAL A 55 4.27 15.81 -0.17
CA VAL A 55 3.30 15.04 -0.95
C VAL A 55 3.93 13.73 -1.40
N VAL A 56 3.16 12.65 -1.40
CA VAL A 56 3.54 11.42 -2.09
C VAL A 56 2.62 11.15 -3.27
N ILE A 57 3.21 10.61 -4.33
CA ILE A 57 2.50 10.09 -5.51
C ILE A 57 2.81 8.61 -5.59
N THR A 58 1.78 7.78 -5.56
CA THR A 58 1.95 6.31 -5.61
C THR A 58 0.80 5.66 -6.37
N CYS A 59 1.04 4.50 -6.94
CA CYS A 59 -0.03 3.68 -7.50
C CYS A 59 -0.80 2.91 -6.43
N GLY A 60 -0.15 2.47 -5.34
CA GLY A 60 -0.83 1.68 -4.33
C GLY A 60 0.07 1.14 -3.23
N GLY A 61 1.30 1.65 -3.15
CA GLY A 61 2.24 1.24 -2.10
C GLY A 61 1.80 1.69 -0.71
N THR A 62 2.24 0.96 0.31
CA THR A 62 2.00 1.28 1.75
C THR A 62 2.52 2.65 2.15
N ILE A 63 3.49 3.20 1.40
CA ILE A 63 3.97 4.57 1.58
C ILE A 63 2.84 5.61 1.55
N GLY A 64 1.78 5.36 0.76
CA GLY A 64 0.59 6.20 0.77
C GLY A 64 -0.09 6.24 2.14
N GLN A 65 -0.28 5.09 2.78
CA GLN A 65 -0.88 5.01 4.12
C GLN A 65 0.01 5.67 5.18
N GLU A 66 1.32 5.54 5.06
CA GLU A 66 2.29 6.18 5.95
C GLU A 66 2.23 7.71 5.88
N PHE A 67 2.11 8.29 4.66
CA PHE A 67 1.92 9.73 4.47
C PHE A 67 0.57 10.21 5.00
N LEU A 68 -0.50 9.47 4.74
CA LEU A 68 -1.84 9.76 5.26
C LEU A 68 -1.85 9.78 6.80
N TYR A 69 -1.19 8.83 7.44
CA TYR A 69 -1.05 8.79 8.89
C TYR A 69 -0.36 10.03 9.46
N LYS A 70 0.60 10.60 8.73
CA LYS A 70 1.23 11.89 9.06
C LYS A 70 0.37 13.10 8.69
N GLY A 71 -0.81 12.90 8.15
CA GLY A 71 -1.73 13.97 7.74
C GLY A 71 -1.30 14.67 6.45
N LYS A 72 -0.41 14.06 5.66
CA LYS A 72 0.08 14.62 4.40
C LYS A 72 -0.76 14.14 3.22
N PRO A 73 -0.89 14.96 2.16
CA PRO A 73 -1.66 14.61 0.98
C PRO A 73 -0.99 13.48 0.18
N VAL A 74 -1.84 12.60 -0.35
CA VAL A 74 -1.45 11.46 -1.18
C VAL A 74 -2.21 11.50 -2.50
N VAL A 75 -1.48 11.48 -3.61
CA VAL A 75 -2.03 11.38 -4.96
C VAL A 75 -1.91 9.93 -5.42
N LEU A 76 -3.03 9.35 -5.85
CA LEU A 76 -3.08 7.98 -6.33
C LEU A 76 -3.09 7.90 -7.85
N GLY A 77 -2.21 7.08 -8.41
CA GLY A 77 -2.20 6.71 -9.82
C GLY A 77 -3.02 5.45 -10.14
N ALA A 78 -3.51 4.75 -9.12
CA ALA A 78 -4.34 3.56 -9.22
C ALA A 78 -5.34 3.51 -8.05
N LYS A 79 -6.07 2.40 -7.90
CA LYS A 79 -7.08 2.21 -6.84
C LYS A 79 -6.63 1.16 -5.83
N PRO A 80 -5.77 1.50 -4.87
CA PRO A 80 -5.43 0.58 -3.77
C PRO A 80 -6.61 0.38 -2.81
N PRO A 81 -6.54 -0.59 -1.88
CA PRO A 81 -7.60 -0.86 -0.90
C PRO A 81 -8.02 0.36 -0.07
N TYR A 82 -7.11 1.29 0.17
CA TYR A 82 -7.38 2.53 0.92
C TYR A 82 -7.86 3.71 0.04
N SER A 83 -8.23 3.47 -1.22
CA SER A 83 -8.84 4.48 -2.11
C SER A 83 -10.35 4.62 -1.87
N GLY A 84 -10.93 5.76 -2.27
CA GLY A 84 -12.38 5.98 -2.22
C GLY A 84 -12.95 6.45 -0.88
N PHE A 85 -12.14 6.61 0.16
CA PHE A 85 -12.59 7.08 1.48
C PHE A 85 -12.57 8.60 1.65
N GLY A 86 -12.18 9.36 0.61
CA GLY A 86 -12.22 10.82 0.62
C GLY A 86 -11.02 11.52 1.29
N PHE A 87 -9.99 10.78 1.67
CA PHE A 87 -8.76 11.35 2.22
C PHE A 87 -7.57 11.28 1.25
N THR A 88 -7.73 10.64 0.10
CA THR A 88 -6.77 10.58 -1.01
C THR A 88 -7.20 11.46 -2.17
N ILE A 89 -6.24 11.87 -2.99
CA ILE A 89 -6.47 12.63 -4.22
C ILE A 89 -6.40 11.64 -5.38
N GLU A 90 -7.54 11.44 -6.05
CA GLU A 90 -7.75 10.37 -7.02
C GLU A 90 -8.18 10.93 -8.39
N PRO A 91 -7.25 11.41 -9.22
CA PRO A 91 -7.58 11.81 -10.58
C PRO A 91 -8.20 10.65 -11.36
N LYS A 92 -9.36 10.85 -11.92
CA LYS A 92 -10.13 9.80 -12.62
C LYS A 92 -9.70 9.61 -14.07
N THR A 93 -9.04 10.61 -14.64
CA THR A 93 -8.60 10.61 -16.03
C THR A 93 -7.14 11.05 -16.12
N ARG A 94 -6.48 10.66 -17.21
CA ARG A 94 -5.14 11.14 -17.51
C ARG A 94 -5.08 12.67 -17.56
N TYR A 95 -6.11 13.31 -18.11
CA TYR A 95 -6.18 14.78 -18.19
C TYR A 95 -6.22 15.42 -16.79
N GLU A 96 -7.03 14.90 -15.88
CA GLU A 96 -7.08 15.38 -14.50
C GLU A 96 -5.74 15.20 -13.79
N TYR A 97 -5.09 14.05 -13.98
CA TYR A 97 -3.76 13.80 -13.43
C TYR A 97 -2.72 14.80 -13.97
N GLU A 98 -2.65 14.97 -15.29
CA GLU A 98 -1.73 15.92 -15.91
C GLU A 98 -2.01 17.38 -15.49
N SER A 99 -3.27 17.74 -15.32
CA SER A 99 -3.69 19.06 -14.82
C SER A 99 -3.24 19.27 -13.37
N LEU A 100 -3.48 18.29 -12.50
CA LEU A 100 -3.04 18.32 -11.11
C LEU A 100 -1.52 18.47 -11.03
N MET A 101 -0.79 17.64 -11.75
CA MET A 101 0.67 17.66 -11.76
C MET A 101 1.25 18.98 -12.30
N SER A 102 0.55 19.67 -13.21
CA SER A 102 1.07 20.88 -13.82
C SER A 102 0.68 22.18 -13.12
N LYS A 103 -0.36 22.19 -12.30
CA LYS A 103 -0.93 23.41 -11.74
C LYS A 103 -1.35 23.35 -10.28
N GLY A 104 -1.45 22.16 -9.69
CA GLY A 104 -2.13 21.98 -8.42
C GLY A 104 -1.32 21.29 -7.33
N ILE A 105 -0.30 20.54 -7.66
CA ILE A 105 0.41 19.71 -6.69
C ILE A 105 1.11 20.51 -5.59
N GLU A 106 1.53 21.73 -5.88
CA GLU A 106 2.17 22.64 -4.92
C GLU A 106 1.19 23.16 -3.84
N LYS A 107 -0.10 23.00 -4.07
CA LYS A 107 -1.17 23.62 -3.24
C LYS A 107 -2.11 22.60 -2.63
N LEU A 108 -1.68 21.35 -2.54
CA LEU A 108 -2.51 20.32 -1.95
C LEU A 108 -2.70 20.57 -0.45
N PRO A 109 -3.94 20.57 0.04
CA PRO A 109 -4.21 20.80 1.44
C PRO A 109 -3.74 19.61 2.29
N LEU A 110 -3.35 19.89 3.52
CA LEU A 110 -3.19 18.84 4.53
C LEU A 110 -4.55 18.23 4.87
N LEU A 111 -4.55 17.02 5.40
CA LEU A 111 -5.77 16.34 5.81
C LEU A 111 -6.49 17.08 6.94
N THR A 112 -7.81 17.16 6.83
CA THR A 112 -8.67 17.66 7.92
C THR A 112 -8.68 16.69 9.11
N SER A 113 -9.23 17.13 10.24
CA SER A 113 -9.37 16.28 11.43
C SER A 113 -10.24 15.07 11.15
N GLU A 114 -11.34 15.21 10.42
CA GLU A 114 -12.25 14.14 10.02
C GLU A 114 -11.56 13.15 9.09
N GLN A 115 -10.77 13.64 8.13
CA GLN A 115 -9.98 12.78 7.24
C GLN A 115 -8.95 11.99 8.01
N LYS A 116 -8.24 12.60 8.97
CA LYS A 116 -7.26 11.90 9.83
C LYS A 116 -7.92 10.82 10.68
N GLU A 117 -9.11 11.08 11.22
CA GLU A 117 -9.86 10.05 11.95
C GLU A 117 -10.21 8.86 11.04
N MET A 118 -10.68 9.13 9.82
CA MET A 118 -10.97 8.07 8.86
C MET A 118 -9.71 7.28 8.47
N VAL A 119 -8.59 7.96 8.24
CA VAL A 119 -7.28 7.33 7.99
C VAL A 119 -6.91 6.39 9.13
N ASN A 120 -7.04 6.83 10.38
CA ASN A 120 -6.73 5.99 11.54
C ASN A 120 -7.60 4.72 11.58
N LYS A 121 -8.89 4.83 11.25
CA LYS A 121 -9.80 3.67 11.18
C LYS A 121 -9.38 2.69 10.09
N VAL A 122 -9.04 3.17 8.90
CA VAL A 122 -8.59 2.33 7.78
C VAL A 122 -7.25 1.65 8.11
N ILE A 123 -6.28 2.39 8.64
CA ILE A 123 -4.98 1.85 9.04
C ILE A 123 -5.14 0.81 10.16
N TYR A 124 -5.98 1.09 11.16
CA TYR A 124 -6.25 0.13 12.23
C TYR A 124 -6.88 -1.15 11.68
N HIS A 125 -7.83 -1.03 10.76
CA HIS A 125 -8.41 -2.18 10.08
C HIS A 125 -7.36 -3.00 9.33
N ASP A 126 -6.54 -2.35 8.51
CA ASP A 126 -5.60 -3.04 7.62
C ASP A 126 -4.41 -3.66 8.36
N PHE A 127 -3.84 -2.95 9.33
CA PHE A 127 -2.60 -3.37 9.99
C PHE A 127 -2.81 -4.00 11.38
N VAL A 128 -3.96 -3.85 11.97
CA VAL A 128 -4.23 -4.41 13.30
C VAL A 128 -5.30 -5.50 13.24
N LEU A 129 -6.46 -5.20 12.69
CA LEU A 129 -7.55 -6.18 12.68
C LEU A 129 -7.26 -7.32 11.71
N LEU A 130 -6.81 -7.03 10.50
CA LEU A 130 -6.48 -8.09 9.52
C LEU A 130 -5.25 -8.87 9.95
N ASP A 131 -4.23 -8.20 10.47
CA ASP A 131 -2.98 -8.84 10.87
C ASP A 131 -3.18 -9.83 12.03
N ASN A 132 -4.08 -9.53 12.98
CA ASN A 132 -4.43 -10.44 14.06
C ASN A 132 -5.02 -11.80 13.59
N TYR A 133 -5.45 -11.90 12.35
CA TYR A 133 -5.97 -13.13 11.76
C TYR A 133 -5.03 -13.74 10.71
N SER A 134 -4.03 -13.03 10.24
CA SER A 134 -3.08 -13.51 9.23
C SER A 134 -2.05 -14.48 9.81
N ASP A 135 -1.70 -14.33 11.08
CA ASP A 135 -0.70 -15.17 11.77
C ASP A 135 -1.14 -16.63 11.94
N ASP A 136 -2.44 -16.90 11.87
CA ASP A 136 -2.95 -18.27 12.01
C ASP A 136 -2.78 -19.10 10.75
N LEU A 137 -2.59 -18.47 9.60
CA LEU A 137 -2.20 -19.14 8.37
C LEU A 137 -0.68 -19.21 8.30
N GLU A 138 -0.07 -19.87 9.31
CA GLU A 138 1.34 -20.30 9.24
C GLU A 138 1.55 -21.34 8.14
N ILE A 139 1.19 -21.02 6.93
CA ILE A 139 1.72 -21.73 5.78
C ILE A 139 3.16 -21.22 5.64
N GLY A 140 4.01 -21.83 6.48
CA GLY A 140 5.44 -21.75 6.33
C GLY A 140 6.12 -20.44 6.65
N GLY A 141 5.60 -19.55 7.52
CA GLY A 141 6.38 -18.39 8.03
C GLY A 141 7.05 -17.49 6.97
N GLN A 142 6.92 -17.87 5.73
CA GLN A 142 7.44 -17.16 4.59
C GLN A 142 6.30 -16.32 4.01
N ARG A 143 6.45 -15.02 4.11
CA ARG A 143 5.68 -14.11 3.26
C ARG A 143 5.84 -14.62 1.84
N PHE A 144 4.72 -15.00 1.20
CA PHE A 144 4.71 -15.47 -0.18
C PHE A 144 5.16 -14.35 -1.12
N TYR A 145 6.46 -14.16 -1.20
CA TYR A 145 7.02 -13.47 -2.34
C TYR A 145 7.03 -14.48 -3.47
N MET A 146 6.20 -14.30 -4.47
CA MET A 146 6.32 -14.99 -5.75
C MET A 146 7.61 -14.51 -6.43
N GLY A 147 8.76 -14.92 -5.88
CA GLY A 147 10.07 -14.69 -6.46
C GLY A 147 10.45 -15.84 -7.38
N ARG A 148 11.48 -15.64 -8.20
CA ARG A 148 12.00 -16.68 -9.10
C ARG A 148 12.44 -17.95 -8.38
N ASP A 149 12.70 -17.86 -7.08
CA ASP A 149 13.17 -18.95 -6.22
C ASP A 149 12.06 -19.51 -5.31
N PHE A 150 10.79 -19.32 -5.68
CA PHE A 150 9.69 -19.87 -4.91
C PHE A 150 9.64 -21.39 -5.04
N GLU A 151 9.86 -22.09 -3.95
CA GLU A 151 9.86 -23.55 -3.89
C GLU A 151 8.41 -24.09 -3.80
N TYR A 152 7.73 -24.18 -4.94
CA TYR A 152 6.35 -24.63 -5.04
C TYR A 152 6.12 -25.99 -4.37
N ASP A 153 7.04 -26.93 -4.52
CA ASP A 153 6.90 -28.27 -3.96
C ASP A 153 6.85 -28.23 -2.43
N LYS A 154 7.74 -27.47 -1.78
CA LYS A 154 7.71 -27.30 -0.33
C LYS A 154 6.43 -26.59 0.14
N PHE A 155 5.96 -25.62 -0.62
CA PHE A 155 4.69 -24.94 -0.33
C PHE A 155 3.52 -25.90 -0.35
N TYR A 156 3.42 -26.74 -1.38
CA TYR A 156 2.35 -27.75 -1.46
C TYR A 156 2.47 -28.80 -0.37
N GLU A 157 3.68 -29.24 -0.02
CA GLU A 157 3.91 -30.15 1.10
C GLU A 157 3.44 -29.55 2.44
N GLU A 158 3.66 -28.25 2.67
CA GLU A 158 3.14 -27.56 3.84
C GLU A 158 1.61 -27.51 3.85
N ILE A 159 0.98 -27.18 2.73
CA ILE A 159 -0.49 -27.18 2.62
C ILE A 159 -1.06 -28.56 2.91
N LEU A 160 -0.46 -29.62 2.39
CA LEU A 160 -0.93 -31.00 2.58
C LEU A 160 -0.80 -31.49 4.05
N LYS A 161 0.00 -30.82 4.89
CA LYS A 161 0.06 -31.10 6.33
C LYS A 161 -1.17 -30.61 7.09
N TYR A 162 -1.90 -29.67 6.52
CA TYR A 162 -3.15 -29.19 7.14
C TYR A 162 -4.26 -30.22 6.90
N ASN A 163 -4.86 -30.64 7.98
CA ASN A 163 -6.06 -31.50 7.96
C ASN A 163 -7.24 -30.74 8.57
N ASP A 164 -8.44 -31.32 8.48
CA ASP A 164 -9.67 -30.70 8.97
C ASP A 164 -9.59 -30.28 10.45
N THR A 165 -8.87 -31.02 11.26
CA THR A 165 -8.71 -30.69 12.68
C THR A 165 -7.84 -29.48 12.89
N SER A 166 -6.73 -29.35 12.15
CA SER A 166 -5.85 -28.18 12.23
C SER A 166 -6.51 -26.92 11.67
N LEU A 167 -7.25 -27.03 10.56
CA LEU A 167 -8.01 -25.92 10.01
C LEU A 167 -9.10 -25.41 10.96
N ASN A 168 -9.85 -26.33 11.58
CA ASN A 168 -10.90 -25.97 12.54
C ASN A 168 -10.39 -25.26 13.79
N ASN A 169 -9.10 -25.36 14.09
CA ASN A 169 -8.48 -24.66 15.21
C ASN A 169 -7.99 -23.24 14.87
N GLN A 170 -7.86 -22.92 13.60
CA GLN A 170 -7.38 -21.61 13.16
C GLN A 170 -8.41 -20.51 13.46
N LYS A 171 -7.94 -19.36 13.94
CA LYS A 171 -8.81 -18.21 14.26
C LYS A 171 -9.55 -17.71 13.03
N ILE A 172 -8.86 -17.60 11.90
CA ILE A 172 -9.47 -17.14 10.63
C ILE A 172 -10.59 -18.11 10.18
N TYR A 173 -10.38 -19.42 10.30
CA TYR A 173 -11.40 -20.40 9.96
C TYR A 173 -12.63 -20.30 10.87
N LYS A 174 -12.42 -20.15 12.19
CA LYS A 174 -13.50 -19.94 13.16
C LYS A 174 -14.27 -18.66 12.89
N LEU A 175 -13.54 -17.56 12.56
CA LEU A 175 -14.13 -16.27 12.21
C LEU A 175 -15.00 -16.40 10.96
N LEU A 176 -14.46 -17.00 9.88
CA LEU A 176 -15.19 -17.18 8.62
C LEU A 176 -16.41 -18.09 8.81
N SER A 177 -16.27 -19.22 9.51
CA SER A 177 -17.38 -20.14 9.80
C SER A 177 -18.49 -19.45 10.60
N LYS A 178 -18.13 -18.66 11.59
CA LYS A 178 -19.09 -17.86 12.37
C LYS A 178 -19.76 -16.79 11.52
N PHE A 179 -19.01 -16.13 10.64
CA PHE A 179 -19.53 -15.10 9.76
C PHE A 179 -20.53 -15.70 8.75
N ILE A 180 -20.17 -16.81 8.08
CA ILE A 180 -21.02 -17.49 7.09
C ILE A 180 -22.32 -18.00 7.72
N SER A 181 -22.29 -18.42 8.99
CA SER A 181 -23.48 -18.91 9.72
C SER A 181 -24.26 -17.79 10.43
N SER A 182 -23.89 -16.55 10.24
CA SER A 182 -24.53 -15.37 10.84
C SER A 182 -25.19 -14.48 9.81
N ASP A 183 -26.12 -13.61 10.24
CA ASP A 183 -26.71 -12.57 9.41
C ASP A 183 -25.84 -11.28 9.37
N ASN A 184 -24.59 -11.35 9.81
CA ASN A 184 -23.70 -10.19 9.82
C ASN A 184 -23.30 -9.76 8.40
N LYS A 185 -23.34 -8.46 8.16
CA LYS A 185 -22.92 -7.86 6.87
C LYS A 185 -21.41 -7.63 6.76
N HIS A 186 -20.71 -7.68 7.88
CA HIS A 186 -19.26 -7.40 7.96
C HIS A 186 -18.55 -8.53 8.69
N LEU A 187 -17.44 -8.98 8.12
CA LEU A 187 -16.62 -10.07 8.66
C LEU A 187 -15.96 -9.68 10.00
N LEU A 188 -15.41 -8.47 10.05
CA LEU A 188 -14.76 -7.96 11.24
C LEU A 188 -15.67 -6.92 11.88
N LYS A 189 -16.06 -7.16 13.14
CA LYS A 189 -16.67 -6.16 14.00
C LYS A 189 -15.67 -5.82 15.10
N ASP A 190 -15.58 -4.54 15.39
CA ASP A 190 -14.89 -4.11 16.60
C ASP A 190 -15.65 -4.71 17.81
N ASN A 191 -14.97 -5.49 18.65
CA ASN A 191 -15.59 -6.16 19.79
C ASN A 191 -15.98 -5.21 20.93
N ASN A 192 -15.97 -3.91 20.67
CA ASN A 192 -16.31 -2.83 21.60
C ASN A 192 -17.69 -2.20 21.35
N GLU A 193 -18.57 -2.84 20.56
CA GLU A 193 -20.01 -2.50 20.47
C GLU A 193 -20.88 -3.59 21.11
#